data_030524bad254780343dcb725f4f00c2f
#
_entry.id   030524bad254780343dcb725f4f00c2f
#
_cell.length_a   1.000
_cell.length_b   1.000
_cell.length_c   1.000
_cell.angle_alpha   90.00
_cell.angle_beta   90.00
_cell.angle_gamma   90.00
#
_symmetry.space_group_name_H-M   'P 1'
#
loop_
_entity.id
_entity.type
_entity.pdbx_description
1 polymer ?
#
loop_
_entity_poly.entity_id
_entity_poly.type
_entity_poly.pdbx_seq_one_letter_code
_entity_poly.pdbx_strand_id
1 'polypeptide(L)'
;NDPGAVELGVKFRTDSDGFITGVRFYKGATNTGVHIGNLWTSGGQLLATATFSGESATGWQQVNFASPVVVTANTVYVASYFAPAGNYAGDNNFFANGGVNNSPIFLLQNGVSGGNGVYQYGAASSFPSQTYQSSNYWVDVVFTTSTGPDTTPPVVSAQSPINGASNVAVNSAATVTFNESVDPATVTSTNFE
;
A
#
# COMPACT_ATOMS: atom_id res chain seq x y z
N ASN A 1 17.84 13.27 11.06
CA ASN A 1 18.36 11.96 10.62
C ASN A 1 18.46 11.06 11.84
N ASP A 2 17.84 9.90 11.78
CA ASP A 2 17.87 8.86 12.81
C ASP A 2 18.50 7.59 12.19
N PRO A 3 19.79 7.32 12.45
CA PRO A 3 20.50 6.21 11.83
C PRO A 3 20.30 4.87 12.58
N GLY A 4 19.50 4.86 13.65
CA GLY A 4 19.25 3.65 14.43
C GLY A 4 18.45 2.62 13.64
N ALA A 5 18.87 1.33 13.70
CA ALA A 5 18.08 0.24 13.12
C ALA A 5 16.71 0.15 13.78
N VAL A 6 15.64 0.13 12.99
CA VAL A 6 14.28 0.29 13.48
C VAL A 6 13.25 -0.42 12.60
N GLU A 7 12.25 -1.03 13.21
CA GLU A 7 11.01 -1.46 12.56
C GLU A 7 10.01 -0.30 12.60
N LEU A 8 9.37 0.00 11.48
CA LEU A 8 8.45 1.13 11.31
C LEU A 8 7.16 0.63 10.68
N GLY A 9 6.01 1.04 11.20
CA GLY A 9 4.75 0.48 10.74
C GLY A 9 3.53 1.36 10.93
N VAL A 10 2.41 0.84 10.44
CA VAL A 10 1.10 1.47 10.48
C VAL A 10 0.03 0.45 10.86
N LYS A 11 -0.94 0.86 11.68
CA LYS A 11 -2.16 0.11 11.96
C LYS A 11 -3.20 0.43 10.92
N PHE A 12 -3.77 -0.60 10.33
CA PHE A 12 -4.82 -0.49 9.32
C PHE A 12 -5.92 -1.52 9.53
N ARG A 13 -7.03 -1.33 8.85
CA ARG A 13 -8.09 -2.32 8.64
C ARG A 13 -8.61 -2.23 7.22
N THR A 14 -9.35 -3.24 6.80
CA THR A 14 -10.13 -3.24 5.55
C THR A 14 -11.62 -3.15 5.84
N ASP A 15 -12.43 -2.69 4.90
CA ASP A 15 -13.90 -2.71 5.00
C ASP A 15 -14.51 -4.00 4.42
N SER A 16 -13.72 -4.78 3.73
CA SER A 16 -14.10 -6.07 3.13
C SER A 16 -13.07 -7.14 3.46
N ASP A 17 -13.52 -8.41 3.48
CA ASP A 17 -12.62 -9.56 3.54
C ASP A 17 -11.78 -9.61 2.27
N GLY A 18 -10.56 -10.13 2.40
CA GLY A 18 -9.65 -10.24 1.28
C GLY A 18 -8.29 -10.74 1.68
N PHE A 19 -7.27 -10.32 0.95
CA PHE A 19 -5.91 -10.79 1.10
C PHE A 19 -4.93 -9.63 1.05
N ILE A 20 -3.93 -9.63 1.93
CA ILE A 20 -2.74 -8.81 1.79
C ILE A 20 -1.69 -9.64 1.06
N THR A 21 -1.28 -9.16 -0.10
CA THR A 21 -0.32 -9.84 -0.98
C THR A 21 1.09 -9.29 -0.85
N GLY A 22 1.27 -8.13 -0.21
CA GLY A 22 2.57 -7.51 -0.06
C GLY A 22 2.53 -6.24 0.79
N VAL A 23 3.72 -5.68 0.99
CA VAL A 23 3.95 -4.44 1.73
C VAL A 23 4.73 -3.46 0.86
N ARG A 24 4.45 -2.17 1.02
CA ARG A 24 5.18 -1.07 0.40
C ARG A 24 5.69 -0.12 1.46
N PHE A 25 6.82 0.54 1.18
CA PHE A 25 7.26 1.69 1.95
C PHE A 25 7.89 2.75 1.05
N TYR A 26 7.88 4.00 1.50
CA TYR A 26 8.55 5.09 0.78
C TYR A 26 9.99 5.25 1.28
N LYS A 27 10.94 5.04 0.38
CA LYS A 27 12.37 5.07 0.65
C LYS A 27 12.96 6.46 0.39
N GLY A 28 13.61 7.03 1.39
CA GLY A 28 14.50 8.17 1.23
C GLY A 28 15.88 7.74 0.74
N ALA A 29 16.65 8.65 0.14
CA ALA A 29 17.96 8.36 -0.45
C ALA A 29 19.00 7.79 0.54
N THR A 30 18.86 8.11 1.82
CA THR A 30 19.76 7.66 2.89
C THR A 30 19.27 6.44 3.65
N ASN A 31 18.05 5.97 3.36
CA ASN A 31 17.51 4.73 3.93
C ASN A 31 18.06 3.54 3.13
N THR A 32 19.14 2.97 3.61
CA THR A 32 19.93 1.94 2.91
C THR A 32 19.99 0.63 3.70
N GLY A 33 20.48 -0.41 3.06
CA GLY A 33 20.58 -1.75 3.63
C GLY A 33 19.48 -2.68 3.13
N VAL A 34 19.38 -3.86 3.74
CA VAL A 34 18.40 -4.88 3.36
C VAL A 34 17.13 -4.66 4.17
N HIS A 35 16.05 -4.23 3.50
CA HIS A 35 14.76 -4.02 4.11
C HIS A 35 13.94 -5.31 4.16
N ILE A 36 13.12 -5.47 5.21
CA ILE A 36 12.21 -6.60 5.40
C ILE A 36 10.81 -6.05 5.62
N GLY A 37 9.85 -6.49 4.83
CA GLY A 37 8.44 -6.14 4.99
C GLY A 37 7.69 -7.21 5.77
N ASN A 38 6.82 -6.79 6.68
CA ASN A 38 6.10 -7.69 7.58
C ASN A 38 4.62 -7.33 7.67
N LEU A 39 3.80 -8.36 7.89
CA LEU A 39 2.41 -8.23 8.27
C LEU A 39 2.17 -8.97 9.60
N TRP A 40 1.48 -8.30 10.52
CA TRP A 40 1.22 -8.79 11.86
C TRP A 40 -0.27 -8.68 12.22
N THR A 41 -0.72 -9.54 13.14
CA THR A 41 -1.94 -9.24 13.89
C THR A 41 -1.71 -8.02 14.79
N SER A 42 -2.78 -7.39 15.27
CA SER A 42 -2.68 -6.29 16.25
C SER A 42 -2.04 -6.72 17.57
N GLY A 43 -2.03 -8.02 17.88
CA GLY A 43 -1.40 -8.62 19.06
C GLY A 43 0.07 -9.00 18.91
N GLY A 44 0.69 -8.76 17.73
CA GLY A 44 2.11 -9.00 17.48
C GLY A 44 2.46 -10.38 16.93
N GLN A 45 1.48 -11.20 16.55
CA GLN A 45 1.77 -12.44 15.83
C GLN A 45 2.16 -12.12 14.39
N LEU A 46 3.34 -12.58 13.94
CA LEU A 46 3.79 -12.46 12.56
C LEU A 46 2.93 -13.35 11.65
N LEU A 47 2.33 -12.76 10.63
CA LEU A 47 1.50 -13.44 9.63
C LEU A 47 2.28 -13.72 8.34
N ALA A 48 3.09 -12.76 7.90
CA ALA A 48 3.95 -12.90 6.73
C ALA A 48 5.15 -11.98 6.82
N THR A 49 6.24 -12.37 6.15
CA THR A 49 7.47 -11.60 6.00
C THR A 49 8.04 -11.78 4.60
N ALA A 50 8.70 -10.74 4.07
CA ALA A 50 9.42 -10.82 2.80
C ALA A 50 10.57 -9.81 2.78
N THR A 51 11.68 -10.18 2.15
CA THR A 51 12.85 -9.32 1.98
C THR A 51 12.72 -8.55 0.66
N PHE A 52 12.85 -7.22 0.73
CA PHE A 52 12.87 -6.38 -0.47
C PHE A 52 14.10 -6.67 -1.32
N SER A 53 13.93 -6.68 -2.62
CA SER A 53 15.00 -6.88 -3.61
C SER A 53 14.77 -5.97 -4.81
N GLY A 54 15.85 -5.57 -5.47
CA GLY A 54 15.76 -4.69 -6.64
C GLY A 54 15.26 -3.29 -6.35
N GLU A 55 15.46 -2.81 -5.12
CA GLU A 55 15.00 -1.49 -4.70
C GLU A 55 15.61 -0.36 -5.52
N SER A 56 14.79 0.63 -5.87
CA SER A 56 15.27 1.88 -6.43
C SER A 56 15.99 2.74 -5.37
N ALA A 57 16.72 3.76 -5.80
CA ALA A 57 17.45 4.64 -4.89
C ALA A 57 16.50 5.40 -3.94
N THR A 58 15.32 5.79 -4.43
CA THR A 58 14.28 6.53 -3.69
C THR A 58 12.90 6.19 -4.21
N GLY A 59 11.87 6.55 -3.46
CA GLY A 59 10.46 6.36 -3.85
C GLY A 59 9.84 5.09 -3.28
N TRP A 60 8.66 4.76 -3.76
CA TRP A 60 7.93 3.58 -3.29
C TRP A 60 8.65 2.29 -3.67
N GLN A 61 8.91 1.48 -2.67
CA GLN A 61 9.41 0.11 -2.80
C GLN A 61 8.26 -0.85 -2.49
N GLN A 62 8.21 -1.97 -3.18
CA GLN A 62 7.20 -3.02 -2.93
C GLN A 62 7.85 -4.38 -2.86
N VAL A 63 7.35 -5.20 -1.94
CA VAL A 63 7.65 -6.63 -1.89
C VAL A 63 6.36 -7.43 -1.76
N ASN A 64 6.26 -8.53 -2.49
CA ASN A 64 5.14 -9.46 -2.35
C ASN A 64 5.50 -10.61 -1.41
N PHE A 65 4.54 -11.04 -0.61
CA PHE A 65 4.67 -12.22 0.22
C PHE A 65 4.67 -13.50 -0.64
N ALA A 66 5.28 -14.56 -0.15
CA ALA A 66 5.30 -15.86 -0.83
C ALA A 66 3.89 -16.46 -1.03
N SER A 67 2.95 -16.10 -0.12
CA SER A 67 1.55 -16.46 -0.21
C SER A 67 0.70 -15.30 0.29
N PRO A 68 -0.47 -15.05 -0.33
CA PRO A 68 -1.43 -14.08 0.16
C PRO A 68 -1.90 -14.40 1.58
N VAL A 69 -2.03 -13.39 2.42
CA VAL A 69 -2.51 -13.51 3.80
C VAL A 69 -3.97 -13.10 3.88
N VAL A 70 -4.84 -14.01 4.34
CA VAL A 70 -6.27 -13.71 4.56
C VAL A 70 -6.41 -12.63 5.63
N VAL A 71 -7.19 -11.61 5.35
CA VAL A 71 -7.59 -10.56 6.29
C VAL A 71 -9.10 -10.44 6.35
N THR A 72 -9.61 -10.22 7.56
CA THR A 72 -11.05 -10.07 7.81
C THR A 72 -11.41 -8.60 7.93
N ALA A 73 -12.53 -8.23 7.33
CA ALA A 73 -13.10 -6.89 7.40
C ALA A 73 -13.17 -6.36 8.85
N ASN A 74 -12.90 -5.08 9.01
CA ASN A 74 -12.92 -4.38 10.30
C ASN A 74 -11.98 -4.92 11.39
N THR A 75 -11.09 -5.86 11.05
CA THR A 75 -10.05 -6.37 11.96
C THR A 75 -8.78 -5.53 11.79
N VAL A 76 -8.15 -5.19 12.91
CA VAL A 76 -6.92 -4.37 12.89
C VAL A 76 -5.70 -5.25 12.70
N TYR A 77 -4.87 -4.86 11.74
CA TYR A 77 -3.56 -5.43 11.46
C TYR A 77 -2.47 -4.36 11.53
N VAL A 78 -1.21 -4.79 11.55
CA VAL A 78 -0.05 -3.92 11.46
C VAL A 78 0.77 -4.33 10.24
N ALA A 79 1.03 -3.39 9.35
CA ALA A 79 2.03 -3.52 8.31
C ALA A 79 3.28 -2.76 8.72
N SER A 80 4.46 -3.34 8.49
CA SER A 80 5.72 -2.71 8.86
C SER A 80 6.85 -3.06 7.91
N TYR A 81 7.94 -2.28 8.00
CA TYR A 81 9.20 -2.65 7.40
C TYR A 81 10.36 -2.36 8.35
N PHE A 82 11.39 -3.18 8.27
CA PHE A 82 12.64 -3.01 9.00
C PHE A 82 13.63 -2.19 8.17
N ALA A 83 14.14 -1.10 8.77
CA ALA A 83 15.16 -0.21 8.22
C ALA A 83 16.47 -0.38 9.00
N PRO A 84 17.45 -1.18 8.51
CA PRO A 84 18.66 -1.52 9.29
C PRO A 84 19.62 -0.35 9.48
N ALA A 85 19.54 0.65 8.61
CA ALA A 85 20.35 1.89 8.70
C ALA A 85 19.51 3.12 9.09
N GLY A 86 18.26 2.94 9.52
CA GLY A 86 17.36 4.04 9.83
C GLY A 86 17.14 5.01 8.67
N ASN A 87 17.22 6.31 8.91
CA ASN A 87 17.08 7.38 7.91
C ASN A 87 15.78 7.30 7.09
N TYR A 88 14.73 6.87 7.73
CA TYR A 88 13.41 6.63 7.16
C TYR A 88 12.67 7.94 6.84
N ALA A 89 11.69 7.87 5.94
CA ALA A 89 10.73 8.93 5.70
C ALA A 89 9.67 8.93 6.82
N GLY A 90 9.29 10.12 7.28
CA GLY A 90 8.25 10.24 8.30
C GLY A 90 7.69 11.64 8.42
N ASP A 91 6.38 11.73 8.71
CA ASP A 91 5.67 12.96 8.96
C ASP A 91 5.01 12.91 10.34
N ASN A 92 5.45 13.78 11.23
CA ASN A 92 4.90 13.88 12.58
C ASN A 92 3.47 14.44 12.56
N ASN A 93 2.65 13.99 13.51
CA ASN A 93 1.25 14.39 13.71
C ASN A 93 0.31 14.04 12.55
N PHE A 94 0.72 13.21 11.61
CA PHE A 94 -0.10 12.84 10.46
C PHE A 94 -1.42 12.17 10.88
N PHE A 95 -1.36 11.23 11.84
CA PHE A 95 -2.55 10.53 12.37
C PHE A 95 -3.20 11.20 13.57
N ALA A 96 -2.77 12.40 13.98
CA ALA A 96 -3.26 13.05 15.20
C ALA A 96 -4.75 13.42 15.10
N ASN A 97 -5.18 13.95 13.96
CA ASN A 97 -6.53 14.49 13.76
C ASN A 97 -7.36 13.70 12.73
N GLY A 98 -6.84 12.62 12.18
CA GLY A 98 -7.54 11.78 11.21
C GLY A 98 -6.71 10.57 10.81
N GLY A 99 -7.38 9.58 10.21
CA GLY A 99 -6.77 8.48 9.49
C GLY A 99 -6.79 8.72 7.98
N VAL A 100 -6.34 7.73 7.20
CA VAL A 100 -6.53 7.70 5.75
C VAL A 100 -7.71 6.80 5.45
N ASN A 101 -8.74 7.34 4.80
CA ASN A 101 -9.94 6.62 4.41
C ASN A 101 -9.93 6.42 2.89
N ASN A 102 -9.40 5.30 2.46
CA ASN A 102 -9.32 4.93 1.05
C ASN A 102 -9.79 3.47 0.88
N SER A 103 -11.13 3.29 0.79
CA SER A 103 -11.72 1.94 0.62
C SER A 103 -10.99 1.17 -0.50
N PRO A 104 -10.66 -0.10 -0.26
CA PRO A 104 -11.00 -0.91 0.90
C PRO A 104 -10.05 -0.79 2.11
N ILE A 105 -9.01 0.03 2.07
CA ILE A 105 -7.98 0.16 3.10
C ILE A 105 -8.18 1.45 3.90
N PHE A 106 -8.11 1.33 5.23
CA PHE A 106 -8.22 2.44 6.17
C PHE A 106 -7.04 2.43 7.13
N LEU A 107 -6.16 3.44 7.04
CA LEU A 107 -5.14 3.66 8.04
C LEU A 107 -5.77 4.38 9.23
N LEU A 108 -5.59 3.86 10.44
CA LEU A 108 -6.35 4.31 11.60
C LEU A 108 -5.84 5.65 12.12
N GLN A 109 -6.76 6.50 12.57
CA GLN A 109 -6.41 7.66 13.37
C GLN A 109 -5.77 7.22 14.69
N ASN A 110 -4.86 8.01 15.22
CA ASN A 110 -4.29 7.82 16.56
C ASN A 110 -5.40 7.79 17.62
N GLY A 111 -5.36 6.81 18.52
CA GLY A 111 -6.37 6.60 19.55
C GLY A 111 -7.50 5.61 19.19
N VAL A 112 -7.74 5.31 17.90
CA VAL A 112 -8.81 4.36 17.50
C VAL A 112 -8.47 2.92 17.91
N SER A 113 -7.19 2.53 17.82
CA SER A 113 -6.70 1.23 18.29
C SER A 113 -5.37 1.42 19.02
N GLY A 114 -5.36 2.28 20.04
CA GLY A 114 -4.14 2.82 20.63
C GLY A 114 -3.44 3.79 19.68
N GLY A 115 -2.14 4.02 19.89
CA GLY A 115 -1.35 4.89 19.01
C GLY A 115 -1.19 4.34 17.61
N ASN A 116 -1.14 5.21 16.60
CA ASN A 116 -0.75 4.87 15.22
C ASN A 116 0.48 5.65 14.79
N GLY A 117 1.16 5.10 13.77
CA GLY A 117 2.57 5.29 13.53
C GLY A 117 3.37 4.52 14.57
N VAL A 118 3.56 3.22 14.34
CA VAL A 118 4.21 2.32 15.31
C VAL A 118 5.66 2.07 14.92
N TYR A 119 6.53 1.91 15.94
CA TYR A 119 7.94 1.61 15.71
C TYR A 119 8.53 0.73 16.81
N GLN A 120 9.70 0.14 16.53
CA GLN A 120 10.51 -0.59 17.52
C GLN A 120 11.98 -0.54 17.09
N TYR A 121 12.85 0.04 17.93
CA TYR A 121 14.30 -0.03 17.73
C TYR A 121 14.82 -1.42 18.08
N GLY A 122 15.77 -1.89 17.29
CA GLY A 122 16.42 -3.17 17.49
C GLY A 122 17.34 -3.56 16.34
N ALA A 123 18.31 -4.42 16.60
CA ALA A 123 19.25 -4.90 15.57
C ALA A 123 18.62 -5.88 14.57
N ALA A 124 17.40 -6.31 14.79
CA ALA A 124 16.65 -7.22 13.93
C ALA A 124 15.18 -6.79 13.87
N SER A 125 14.49 -7.22 12.82
CA SER A 125 13.06 -7.02 12.65
C SER A 125 12.27 -7.62 13.81
N SER A 126 11.32 -6.86 14.34
CA SER A 126 10.47 -7.24 15.48
C SER A 126 9.15 -6.47 15.46
N PHE A 127 8.13 -6.96 16.19
CA PHE A 127 6.83 -6.28 16.23
C PHE A 127 6.95 -4.84 16.75
N PRO A 128 6.50 -3.83 15.97
CA PRO A 128 6.55 -2.44 16.40
C PRO A 128 5.41 -2.15 17.38
N SER A 129 5.76 -1.83 18.63
CA SER A 129 4.81 -1.61 19.72
C SER A 129 4.81 -0.19 20.28
N GLN A 130 5.85 0.60 19.98
CA GLN A 130 6.00 1.97 20.44
C GLN A 130 5.36 2.95 19.46
N THR A 131 5.06 4.17 19.92
CA THR A 131 4.51 5.24 19.08
C THR A 131 5.19 6.55 19.38
N TYR A 132 5.32 7.42 18.37
CA TYR A 132 5.87 8.75 18.52
C TYR A 132 5.09 9.76 17.70
N GLN A 133 4.54 10.77 18.35
CA GLN A 133 3.86 11.92 17.74
C GLN A 133 2.84 11.57 16.64
N SER A 134 2.14 10.46 16.74
CA SER A 134 1.16 10.03 15.73
C SER A 134 1.71 10.09 14.29
N SER A 135 2.97 9.69 14.12
CA SER A 135 3.73 9.85 12.87
C SER A 135 3.28 8.87 11.79
N ASN A 136 3.32 9.30 10.54
CA ASN A 136 3.27 8.38 9.39
C ASN A 136 4.70 8.05 8.96
N TYR A 137 5.02 6.77 8.86
CA TYR A 137 6.30 6.26 8.39
C TYR A 137 6.24 5.77 6.94
N TRP A 138 5.17 6.15 6.23
CA TRP A 138 4.94 5.86 4.82
C TRP A 138 5.03 4.36 4.50
N VAL A 139 4.36 3.55 5.32
CA VAL A 139 4.12 2.13 5.09
C VAL A 139 2.72 1.94 4.52
N ASP A 140 2.58 1.03 3.56
CA ASP A 140 1.33 0.71 2.89
C ASP A 140 1.25 -0.79 2.59
N VAL A 141 0.08 -1.28 2.20
CA VAL A 141 -0.18 -2.68 1.88
C VAL A 141 -0.71 -2.85 0.46
N VAL A 142 -0.53 -4.03 -0.10
CA VAL A 142 -1.16 -4.44 -1.36
C VAL A 142 -2.31 -5.37 -1.02
N PHE A 143 -3.53 -4.93 -1.29
CA PHE A 143 -4.76 -5.66 -0.98
C PHE A 143 -5.45 -6.14 -2.26
N THR A 144 -6.07 -7.32 -2.20
CA THR A 144 -6.95 -7.85 -3.24
C THR A 144 -8.10 -8.62 -2.60
N THR A 145 -9.23 -8.66 -3.26
CA THR A 145 -10.39 -9.50 -2.87
C THR A 145 -10.33 -10.91 -3.49
N SER A 146 -9.42 -11.15 -4.43
CA SER A 146 -9.24 -12.43 -5.10
C SER A 146 -7.76 -12.74 -5.30
N THR A 147 -7.38 -14.00 -5.15
CA THR A 147 -6.02 -14.51 -5.42
C THR A 147 -5.96 -15.34 -6.71
N GLY A 148 -7.11 -15.54 -7.36
CA GLY A 148 -7.16 -16.19 -8.67
C GLY A 148 -6.69 -15.26 -9.79
N PRO A 149 -6.30 -15.81 -10.96
CA PRO A 149 -6.11 -14.97 -12.13
C PRO A 149 -7.40 -14.22 -12.43
N ASP A 150 -7.29 -12.93 -12.72
CA ASP A 150 -8.43 -12.17 -13.22
C ASP A 150 -8.79 -12.73 -14.60
N THR A 151 -9.99 -13.30 -14.68
CA THR A 151 -10.54 -13.87 -15.93
C THR A 151 -11.72 -13.04 -16.44
N THR A 152 -12.03 -11.93 -15.77
CA THR A 152 -13.10 -11.02 -16.16
C THR A 152 -12.55 -10.06 -17.22
N PRO A 153 -13.10 -10.07 -18.45
CA PRO A 153 -12.68 -9.09 -19.44
C PRO A 153 -13.04 -7.65 -19.02
N PRO A 154 -12.20 -6.67 -19.30
CA PRO A 154 -12.52 -5.26 -19.05
C PRO A 154 -13.75 -4.83 -19.84
N VAL A 155 -14.65 -4.10 -19.18
CA VAL A 155 -15.86 -3.53 -19.78
C VAL A 155 -15.78 -2.02 -19.80
N VAL A 156 -16.21 -1.41 -20.90
CA VAL A 156 -16.28 0.06 -21.01
C VAL A 156 -17.34 0.58 -20.05
N SER A 157 -16.93 1.36 -19.05
CA SER A 157 -17.80 1.99 -18.04
C SER A 157 -18.22 3.41 -18.43
N ALA A 158 -17.37 4.10 -19.18
CA ALA A 158 -17.68 5.43 -19.73
C ALA A 158 -16.90 5.70 -21.03
N GLN A 159 -17.45 6.58 -21.87
CA GLN A 159 -16.77 7.05 -23.07
C GLN A 159 -17.13 8.51 -23.38
N SER A 160 -16.21 9.22 -23.98
CA SER A 160 -16.43 10.56 -24.50
C SER A 160 -15.76 10.69 -25.87
N PRO A 161 -16.47 11.17 -26.93
CA PRO A 161 -17.90 11.49 -26.98
C PRO A 161 -18.79 10.27 -26.67
N ILE A 162 -20.00 10.51 -26.16
CA ILE A 162 -20.99 9.44 -25.97
C ILE A 162 -21.46 8.89 -27.33
N ASN A 163 -21.91 7.65 -27.33
CA ASN A 163 -22.45 7.04 -28.56
C ASN A 163 -23.61 7.86 -29.14
N GLY A 164 -23.54 8.13 -30.43
CA GLY A 164 -24.51 8.96 -31.14
C GLY A 164 -24.37 10.48 -30.95
N ALA A 165 -23.29 10.96 -30.34
CA ALA A 165 -23.03 12.39 -30.21
C ALA A 165 -22.96 13.06 -31.59
N SER A 166 -23.64 14.23 -31.73
CA SER A 166 -23.61 15.09 -32.94
C SER A 166 -22.87 16.37 -32.61
N ASN A 167 -22.35 17.06 -33.68
CA ASN A 167 -21.61 18.31 -33.54
C ASN A 167 -20.32 18.20 -32.67
N VAL A 168 -19.70 17.04 -32.66
CA VAL A 168 -18.42 16.86 -31.99
C VAL A 168 -17.34 17.61 -32.78
N ALA A 169 -16.55 18.44 -32.08
CA ALA A 169 -15.46 19.16 -32.73
C ALA A 169 -14.40 18.18 -33.24
N VAL A 170 -13.88 18.42 -34.46
CA VAL A 170 -12.91 17.50 -35.12
C VAL A 170 -11.59 17.30 -34.37
N ASN A 171 -11.31 18.18 -33.42
CA ASN A 171 -10.13 18.11 -32.54
C ASN A 171 -10.45 17.59 -31.14
N SER A 172 -11.66 17.08 -30.89
CA SER A 172 -12.01 16.47 -29.62
C SER A 172 -11.25 15.15 -29.42
N ALA A 173 -10.63 14.98 -28.27
CA ALA A 173 -10.05 13.69 -27.89
C ALA A 173 -11.16 12.67 -27.63
N ALA A 174 -11.00 11.46 -28.14
CA ALA A 174 -11.80 10.33 -27.76
C ALA A 174 -11.19 9.71 -26.46
N THR A 175 -12.03 9.46 -25.45
CA THR A 175 -11.62 8.82 -24.20
C THR A 175 -12.53 7.63 -23.90
N VAL A 176 -11.95 6.58 -23.37
CA VAL A 176 -12.64 5.40 -22.86
C VAL A 176 -12.19 5.12 -21.45
N THR A 177 -13.14 4.84 -20.57
CA THR A 177 -12.87 4.40 -19.20
C THR A 177 -13.34 2.97 -19.04
N PHE A 178 -12.48 2.10 -18.53
CA PHE A 178 -12.82 0.72 -18.22
C PHE A 178 -13.20 0.58 -16.73
N ASN A 179 -13.94 -0.47 -16.42
CA ASN A 179 -14.32 -0.83 -15.04
C ASN A 179 -13.15 -1.39 -14.20
N GLU A 180 -12.03 -1.70 -14.86
CA GLU A 180 -10.82 -2.26 -14.26
C GLU A 180 -9.56 -1.76 -14.96
N SER A 181 -8.38 -2.04 -14.38
CA SER A 181 -7.11 -1.70 -14.99
C SER A 181 -6.82 -2.61 -16.18
N VAL A 182 -6.47 -2.01 -17.32
CA VAL A 182 -6.00 -2.74 -18.50
C VAL A 182 -4.48 -2.70 -18.57
N ASP A 183 -3.87 -3.77 -19.09
CA ASP A 183 -2.43 -3.78 -19.36
C ASP A 183 -2.12 -2.83 -20.54
N PRO A 184 -1.36 -1.74 -20.33
CA PRO A 184 -1.04 -0.80 -21.41
C PRO A 184 -0.38 -1.44 -22.63
N ALA A 185 0.35 -2.56 -22.44
CA ALA A 185 0.97 -3.28 -23.55
C ALA A 185 -0.03 -3.94 -24.50
N THR A 186 -1.26 -4.17 -24.04
CA THR A 186 -2.35 -4.73 -24.87
C THR A 186 -3.17 -3.69 -25.59
N VAL A 187 -3.02 -2.40 -25.25
CA VAL A 187 -3.71 -1.29 -25.93
C VAL A 187 -2.89 -0.87 -27.14
N THR A 188 -3.27 -1.36 -28.31
CA THR A 188 -2.54 -1.13 -29.56
C THR A 188 -3.47 -0.51 -30.61
N SER A 189 -2.91 0.08 -31.65
CA SER A 189 -3.68 0.61 -32.81
C SER A 189 -4.45 -0.48 -33.57
N THR A 190 -4.20 -1.76 -33.30
CA THR A 190 -4.90 -2.87 -33.94
C THR A 190 -6.21 -3.23 -33.24
N ASN A 191 -6.29 -2.97 -31.92
CA ASN A 191 -7.47 -3.28 -31.13
C ASN A 191 -8.16 -2.03 -30.52
N PHE A 192 -7.72 -0.86 -30.95
CA PHE A 192 -8.32 0.44 -30.63
C PHE A 192 -8.46 1.25 -31.93
N GLU A 193 -9.55 1.03 -32.67
CA GLU A 193 -9.89 1.68 -33.91
C GLU A 193 -11.07 2.66 -33.77
#